data_76fe29a5605cbaa9e4cc1e48bdc7d830
#
_entry.id   76fe29a5605cbaa9e4cc1e48bdc7d830
#
_cell.length_a   1.000
_cell.length_b   1.000
_cell.length_c   1.000
_cell.angle_alpha   90.00
_cell.angle_beta   90.00
_cell.angle_gamma   90.00
#
_symmetry.space_group_name_H-M   'P 1'
#
loop_
_entity.id
_entity.type
_entity.pdbx_description
1 polymer ?
#
loop_
_entity_poly.entity_id
_entity_poly.type
_entity_poly.pdbx_seq_one_letter_code
_entity_poly.pdbx_strand_id
1 'polypeptide(L)'
;GIACQLRSLLYASTSVPKAEYLVKAGEVHGIEVSFEDGILEVSMPRLLPKKKSRQSSLFLIDPLHAVLGQYIEEHPLPRFRECVVCISHVYDHELPDWCLLDYDNLQQKQILDAIALYVMADDSGLLCDAYNTTELGDKDGTRIYIMEKGRFAGWLSGREKELKSISDF
;
A
#
# COMPACT_ATOMS: atom_id res chain seq x y z
N GLY A 1 7.49 -19.95 -3.85
CA GLY A 1 6.87 -20.32 -5.12
C GLY A 1 7.81 -20.09 -6.30
N ILE A 2 7.41 -20.48 -7.50
CA ILE A 2 8.20 -20.32 -8.74
C ILE A 2 8.67 -18.88 -8.95
N ALA A 3 7.84 -17.90 -8.66
CA ALA A 3 8.19 -16.48 -8.79
C ALA A 3 9.32 -16.05 -7.84
N CYS A 4 9.36 -16.59 -6.62
CA CYS A 4 10.44 -16.32 -5.67
C CYS A 4 11.75 -17.00 -6.10
N GLN A 5 11.67 -18.21 -6.66
CA GLN A 5 12.82 -18.92 -7.20
C GLN A 5 13.41 -18.22 -8.42
N LEU A 6 12.57 -17.76 -9.37
CA LEU A 6 12.98 -16.99 -10.51
C LEU A 6 13.66 -15.67 -10.11
N ARG A 7 13.14 -15.00 -9.08
CA ARG A 7 13.74 -13.79 -8.54
C ARG A 7 15.13 -14.05 -7.95
N SER A 8 15.29 -15.13 -7.20
CA SER A 8 16.59 -15.54 -6.66
C SER A 8 17.61 -15.87 -7.76
N LEU A 9 17.17 -16.53 -8.82
CA LEU A 9 18.01 -16.83 -10.00
C LEU A 9 18.42 -15.56 -10.75
N LEU A 10 17.52 -14.59 -10.88
CA LEU A 10 17.83 -13.30 -11.49
C LEU A 10 18.88 -12.54 -10.67
N TYR A 11 18.80 -12.54 -9.34
CA TYR A 11 19.83 -11.94 -8.50
C TYR A 11 21.20 -12.59 -8.67
N ALA A 12 21.24 -13.91 -8.86
CA ALA A 12 22.47 -14.64 -9.05
C ALA A 12 23.09 -14.43 -10.45
N SER A 13 22.27 -14.12 -11.46
CA SER A 13 22.68 -14.02 -12.87
C SER A 13 22.99 -12.60 -13.34
N THR A 14 22.61 -11.56 -12.58
CA THR A 14 22.82 -10.16 -12.96
C THR A 14 23.87 -9.50 -12.08
N SER A 15 24.70 -8.64 -12.69
CA SER A 15 25.64 -7.77 -11.98
C SER A 15 24.99 -6.54 -11.33
N VAL A 16 23.67 -6.38 -11.49
CA VAL A 16 22.90 -5.26 -10.93
C VAL A 16 22.74 -5.44 -9.42
N PRO A 17 23.03 -4.42 -8.59
CA PRO A 17 22.78 -4.48 -7.16
C PRO A 17 21.33 -4.85 -6.85
N LYS A 18 21.14 -5.68 -5.82
CA LYS A 18 19.80 -6.13 -5.39
C LYS A 18 18.83 -4.96 -5.17
N ALA A 19 19.29 -3.88 -4.53
CA ALA A 19 18.48 -2.70 -4.28
C ALA A 19 17.96 -2.05 -5.58
N GLU A 20 18.84 -1.87 -6.57
CA GLU A 20 18.47 -1.30 -7.87
C GLU A 20 17.49 -2.19 -8.63
N TYR A 21 17.68 -3.50 -8.57
CA TYR A 21 16.73 -4.45 -9.16
C TYR A 21 15.35 -4.36 -8.50
N LEU A 22 15.29 -4.25 -7.19
CA LEU A 22 14.01 -4.15 -6.45
C LEU A 22 13.27 -2.85 -6.74
N VAL A 23 13.98 -1.73 -6.91
CA VAL A 23 13.39 -0.45 -7.35
C VAL A 23 12.76 -0.61 -8.73
N LYS A 24 13.49 -1.16 -9.70
CA LYS A 24 12.96 -1.45 -11.03
C LYS A 24 11.78 -2.42 -11.00
N ALA A 25 11.81 -3.42 -10.12
CA ALA A 25 10.69 -4.33 -9.94
C ALA A 25 9.46 -3.60 -9.37
N GLY A 26 9.64 -2.64 -8.47
CA GLY A 26 8.58 -1.77 -7.96
C GLY A 26 7.95 -0.92 -9.06
N GLU A 27 8.77 -0.30 -9.90
CA GLU A 27 8.32 0.46 -11.08
C GLU A 27 7.54 -0.42 -12.06
N VAL A 28 8.03 -1.63 -12.34
CA VAL A 28 7.33 -2.61 -13.20
C VAL A 28 6.01 -3.05 -12.58
N HIS A 29 5.93 -3.17 -11.25
CA HIS A 29 4.68 -3.49 -10.56
C HIS A 29 3.74 -2.28 -10.39
N GLY A 30 4.18 -1.08 -10.78
CA GLY A 30 3.35 0.13 -10.72
C GLY A 30 3.06 0.62 -9.31
N ILE A 31 3.97 0.37 -8.35
CA ILE A 31 3.86 0.93 -6.99
C ILE A 31 4.28 2.38 -7.04
N GLU A 32 3.39 3.26 -6.64
CA GLU A 32 3.60 4.70 -6.61
C GLU A 32 3.54 5.23 -5.18
N VAL A 33 4.39 6.18 -4.85
CA VAL A 33 4.44 6.84 -3.53
C VAL A 33 4.39 8.35 -3.74
N SER A 34 3.56 9.02 -3.00
CA SER A 34 3.49 10.49 -3.00
C SER A 34 3.26 11.02 -1.58
N PHE A 35 3.69 12.24 -1.33
CA PHE A 35 3.43 12.96 -0.08
C PHE A 35 2.97 14.37 -0.38
N GLU A 36 1.72 14.64 -0.08
CA GLU A 36 1.09 15.94 -0.29
C GLU A 36 0.19 16.28 0.90
N ASP A 37 0.21 17.55 1.31
CA ASP A 37 -0.64 18.08 2.40
C ASP A 37 -0.56 17.27 3.72
N GLY A 38 0.61 16.71 4.03
CA GLY A 38 0.83 15.91 5.22
C GLY A 38 0.26 14.49 5.15
N ILE A 39 -0.11 14.02 3.97
CA ILE A 39 -0.63 12.69 3.73
C ILE A 39 0.34 11.93 2.82
N LEU A 40 0.82 10.79 3.30
CA LEU A 40 1.58 9.84 2.50
C LEU A 40 0.60 8.88 1.83
N GLU A 41 0.65 8.81 0.52
CA GLU A 41 -0.12 7.85 -0.27
C GLU A 41 0.80 6.82 -0.91
N VAL A 42 0.45 5.54 -0.75
CA VAL A 42 1.07 4.43 -1.45
C VAL A 42 0.00 3.75 -2.30
N SER A 43 0.18 3.77 -3.60
CA SER A 43 -0.74 3.15 -4.56
C SER A 43 -0.14 1.88 -5.14
N MET A 44 -0.89 0.80 -5.10
CA MET A 44 -0.53 -0.49 -5.69
C MET A 44 -1.61 -0.91 -6.70
N PRO A 45 -1.24 -1.36 -7.90
CA PRO A 45 -2.20 -1.67 -8.97
C PRO A 45 -2.88 -3.04 -8.80
N ARG A 46 -2.82 -3.63 -7.60
CA ARG A 46 -3.40 -4.93 -7.28
C ARG A 46 -4.00 -4.94 -5.88
N LEU A 47 -4.99 -5.79 -5.70
CA LEU A 47 -5.51 -6.12 -4.38
C LEU A 47 -4.45 -6.87 -3.55
N LEU A 48 -4.54 -6.74 -2.23
CA LEU A 48 -3.69 -7.51 -1.33
C LEU A 48 -4.00 -9.01 -1.45
N PRO A 49 -2.98 -9.88 -1.33
CA PRO A 49 -3.19 -11.33 -1.37
C PRO A 49 -4.09 -11.80 -0.23
N LYS A 50 -4.85 -12.85 -0.47
CA LYS A 50 -5.60 -13.55 0.58
C LYS A 50 -4.66 -14.24 1.56
N LYS A 51 -4.99 -14.25 2.85
CA LYS A 51 -4.19 -14.91 3.90
C LYS A 51 -3.90 -16.38 3.61
N LYS A 52 -4.86 -17.08 3.00
CA LYS A 52 -4.72 -18.50 2.64
C LYS A 52 -4.14 -18.74 1.24
N SER A 53 -3.76 -17.68 0.54
CA SER A 53 -3.14 -17.80 -0.77
C SER A 53 -1.72 -18.37 -0.62
N ARG A 54 -1.36 -19.29 -1.53
CA ARG A 54 0.02 -19.78 -1.66
C ARG A 54 0.95 -18.74 -2.28
N GLN A 55 0.40 -17.64 -2.80
CA GLN A 55 1.22 -16.54 -3.29
C GLN A 55 1.93 -15.87 -2.11
N SER A 56 3.25 -15.86 -2.17
CA SER A 56 4.05 -15.19 -1.17
C SER A 56 3.83 -13.69 -1.24
N SER A 57 3.48 -13.08 -0.11
CA SER A 57 3.44 -11.61 0.03
C SER A 57 4.79 -10.95 -0.25
N LEU A 58 5.90 -11.71 -0.19
CA LEU A 58 7.24 -11.23 -0.55
C LEU A 58 7.29 -10.65 -1.96
N PHE A 59 6.39 -11.07 -2.84
CA PHE A 59 6.28 -10.52 -4.20
C PHE A 59 5.89 -9.03 -4.22
N LEU A 60 5.17 -8.57 -3.21
CA LEU A 60 4.79 -7.16 -3.04
C LEU A 60 5.69 -6.44 -2.03
N ILE A 61 6.10 -7.13 -0.98
CA ILE A 61 6.84 -6.54 0.15
C ILE A 61 8.22 -6.05 -0.28
N ASP A 62 8.99 -6.87 -1.00
CA ASP A 62 10.34 -6.48 -1.42
C ASP A 62 10.33 -5.26 -2.35
N PRO A 63 9.49 -5.19 -3.41
CA PRO A 63 9.36 -3.98 -4.22
C PRO A 63 8.86 -2.77 -3.43
N LEU A 64 7.94 -2.97 -2.49
CA LEU A 64 7.43 -1.91 -1.63
C LEU A 64 8.53 -1.31 -0.75
N HIS A 65 9.36 -2.14 -0.12
CA HIS A 65 10.53 -1.69 0.64
C HIS A 65 11.49 -0.86 -0.21
N ALA A 66 11.77 -1.31 -1.42
CA ALA A 66 12.68 -0.62 -2.31
C ALA A 66 12.14 0.76 -2.74
N VAL A 67 10.87 0.81 -3.13
CA VAL A 67 10.22 2.07 -3.58
C VAL A 67 10.08 3.06 -2.42
N LEU A 68 9.67 2.62 -1.23
CA LEU A 68 9.58 3.46 -0.05
C LEU A 68 10.94 3.99 0.39
N GLY A 69 11.95 3.12 0.43
CA GLY A 69 13.31 3.50 0.80
C GLY A 69 13.86 4.57 -0.13
N GLN A 70 13.75 4.39 -1.44
CA GLN A 70 14.17 5.37 -2.43
C GLN A 70 13.39 6.68 -2.30
N TYR A 71 12.08 6.61 -2.18
CA TYR A 71 11.24 7.81 -2.05
C TYR A 71 11.64 8.67 -0.85
N ILE A 72 11.88 8.04 0.32
CA ILE A 72 12.26 8.75 1.55
C ILE A 72 13.69 9.31 1.48
N GLU A 73 14.61 8.64 0.79
CA GLU A 73 15.95 9.19 0.54
C GLU A 73 15.89 10.46 -0.33
N GLU A 74 15.04 10.47 -1.34
CA GLU A 74 14.86 11.62 -2.25
C GLU A 74 13.98 12.73 -1.63
N HIS A 75 13.01 12.35 -0.79
CA HIS A 75 12.04 13.23 -0.15
C HIS A 75 11.97 12.96 1.35
N PRO A 76 12.92 13.50 2.15
CA PRO A 76 12.90 13.28 3.60
C PRO A 76 11.60 13.75 4.24
N LEU A 77 10.94 12.84 4.95
CA LEU A 77 9.69 13.09 5.65
C LEU A 77 9.88 13.03 7.17
N PRO A 78 9.16 13.87 7.93
CA PRO A 78 9.08 13.67 9.38
C PRO A 78 8.36 12.34 9.66
N ARG A 79 8.84 11.60 10.65
CA ARG A 79 8.17 10.36 11.06
C ARG A 79 6.87 10.69 11.79
N PHE A 80 5.81 9.99 11.44
CA PHE A 80 4.52 10.10 12.11
C PHE A 80 4.60 9.52 13.51
N ARG A 81 4.13 10.26 14.50
CA ARG A 81 4.08 9.79 15.90
C ARG A 81 2.73 9.20 16.26
N GLU A 82 1.66 9.93 16.00
CA GLU A 82 0.28 9.49 16.19
C GLU A 82 -0.41 9.53 14.84
N CYS A 83 -0.65 8.38 14.25
CA CYS A 83 -1.14 8.35 12.88
C CYS A 83 -2.34 7.41 12.71
N VAL A 84 -3.03 7.61 11.60
CA VAL A 84 -4.00 6.68 11.06
C VAL A 84 -3.45 6.14 9.74
N VAL A 85 -3.49 4.83 9.59
CA VAL A 85 -3.26 4.15 8.32
C VAL A 85 -4.61 3.71 7.77
N CYS A 86 -5.01 4.32 6.66
CA CYS A 86 -6.23 3.96 5.96
C CYS A 86 -5.88 3.11 4.74
N ILE A 87 -6.39 1.87 4.69
CA ILE A 87 -6.26 0.98 3.54
C ILE A 87 -7.55 1.02 2.75
N SER A 88 -7.49 1.52 1.53
CA SER A 88 -8.60 1.53 0.60
C SER A 88 -8.44 0.38 -0.40
N HIS A 89 -9.37 -0.56 -0.36
CA HIS A 89 -9.44 -1.69 -1.29
C HIS A 89 -10.31 -1.27 -2.48
N VAL A 90 -9.67 -1.04 -3.61
CA VAL A 90 -10.34 -0.60 -4.84
C VAL A 90 -10.69 -1.83 -5.67
N TYR A 91 -11.96 -2.02 -5.94
CA TYR A 91 -12.45 -3.11 -6.80
C TYR A 91 -12.97 -2.55 -8.12
N ASP A 92 -12.73 -3.30 -9.18
CA ASP A 92 -13.26 -2.97 -10.49
C ASP A 92 -14.80 -2.99 -10.44
N HIS A 93 -15.44 -1.86 -10.79
CA HIS A 93 -16.88 -1.69 -10.74
C HIS A 93 -17.64 -2.55 -11.76
N GLU A 94 -16.95 -3.08 -12.77
CA GLU A 94 -17.54 -4.01 -13.75
C GLU A 94 -17.62 -5.46 -13.22
N LEU A 95 -16.95 -5.75 -12.10
CA LEU A 95 -16.99 -7.08 -11.48
C LEU A 95 -18.22 -7.23 -10.58
N PRO A 96 -18.76 -8.46 -10.46
CA PRO A 96 -19.87 -8.72 -9.56
C PRO A 96 -19.51 -8.48 -8.08
N ASP A 97 -20.45 -8.00 -7.28
CA ASP A 97 -20.27 -7.71 -5.83
C ASP A 97 -19.74 -8.89 -5.03
N TRP A 98 -20.02 -10.13 -5.44
CA TRP A 98 -19.51 -11.33 -4.78
C TRP A 98 -17.98 -11.51 -4.90
N CYS A 99 -17.31 -10.73 -5.74
CA CYS A 99 -15.86 -10.69 -5.83
C CYS A 99 -15.22 -9.86 -4.69
N LEU A 100 -16.01 -9.05 -3.97
CA LEU A 100 -15.54 -8.29 -2.83
C LEU A 100 -15.10 -9.23 -1.70
N LEU A 101 -13.97 -8.91 -1.08
CA LEU A 101 -13.38 -9.73 -0.04
C LEU A 101 -13.51 -9.06 1.32
N ASP A 102 -13.68 -9.87 2.36
CA ASP A 102 -13.60 -9.40 3.73
C ASP A 102 -12.17 -8.97 4.08
N TYR A 103 -12.00 -7.86 4.77
CA TYR A 103 -10.69 -7.30 5.11
C TYR A 103 -9.82 -8.23 5.94
N ASP A 104 -10.40 -9.02 6.81
CA ASP A 104 -9.69 -9.97 7.67
C ASP A 104 -9.12 -11.16 6.89
N ASN A 105 -9.56 -11.39 5.66
CA ASN A 105 -9.03 -12.39 4.74
C ASN A 105 -7.80 -11.93 3.94
N LEU A 106 -7.42 -10.65 4.04
CA LEU A 106 -6.32 -10.05 3.30
C LEU A 106 -5.03 -9.97 4.13
N GLN A 107 -3.90 -10.09 3.46
CA GLN A 107 -2.57 -10.01 4.08
C GLN A 107 -2.15 -8.55 4.30
N GLN A 108 -2.73 -7.89 5.29
CA GLN A 108 -2.45 -6.49 5.58
C GLN A 108 -1.24 -6.27 6.49
N LYS A 109 -1.04 -7.17 7.45
CA LYS A 109 -0.03 -6.99 8.51
C LYS A 109 1.38 -6.74 7.96
N GLN A 110 1.82 -7.54 7.01
CA GLN A 110 3.18 -7.40 6.46
C GLN A 110 3.36 -6.09 5.68
N ILE A 111 2.32 -5.61 5.00
CA ILE A 111 2.32 -4.32 4.32
C ILE A 111 2.43 -3.18 5.34
N LEU A 112 1.64 -3.24 6.41
CA LEU A 112 1.67 -2.25 7.47
C LEU A 112 3.03 -2.22 8.19
N ASP A 113 3.58 -3.38 8.50
CA ASP A 113 4.91 -3.51 9.13
C ASP A 113 6.00 -2.91 8.21
N ALA A 114 5.93 -3.16 6.90
CA ALA A 114 6.86 -2.59 5.93
C ALA A 114 6.78 -1.06 5.88
N ILE A 115 5.59 -0.51 5.86
CA ILE A 115 5.37 0.95 5.84
C ILE A 115 5.81 1.58 7.16
N ALA A 116 5.45 0.97 8.29
CA ALA A 116 5.80 1.46 9.61
C ALA A 116 7.31 1.65 9.79
N LEU A 117 8.10 0.73 9.27
CA LEU A 117 9.57 0.79 9.33
C LEU A 117 10.14 2.11 8.77
N TYR A 118 9.54 2.64 7.72
CA TYR A 118 10.03 3.84 7.03
C TYR A 118 9.44 5.15 7.55
N VAL A 119 8.17 5.12 7.96
CA VAL A 119 7.42 6.38 8.15
C VAL A 119 6.88 6.58 9.56
N MET A 120 6.87 5.56 10.41
CA MET A 120 6.38 5.69 11.77
C MET A 120 7.52 5.81 12.78
N ALA A 121 7.30 6.61 13.84
CA ALA A 121 8.24 6.70 14.95
C ALA A 121 8.17 5.46 15.84
N ASP A 122 6.98 4.88 15.96
CA ASP A 122 6.67 3.67 16.71
C ASP A 122 5.47 2.97 16.07
N ASP A 123 5.46 1.65 16.06
CA ASP A 123 4.38 0.82 15.51
C ASP A 123 3.38 0.35 16.59
N SER A 124 3.50 0.89 17.80
CA SER A 124 2.59 0.51 18.89
C SER A 124 1.13 0.85 18.57
N GLY A 125 0.22 -0.04 18.89
CA GLY A 125 -1.21 0.15 18.67
C GLY A 125 -1.82 1.35 19.44
N LEU A 126 -1.09 1.93 20.37
CA LEU A 126 -1.48 3.16 21.06
C LEU A 126 -1.30 4.41 20.19
N LEU A 127 -0.35 4.35 19.25
CA LEU A 127 0.04 5.49 18.41
C LEU A 127 -0.48 5.38 16.98
N CYS A 128 -0.91 4.20 16.55
CA CYS A 128 -1.35 3.94 15.19
C CYS A 128 -2.72 3.26 15.16
N ASP A 129 -3.69 3.92 14.55
CA ASP A 129 -4.99 3.34 14.24
C ASP A 129 -5.02 2.85 12.78
N ALA A 130 -5.65 1.72 12.55
CA ALA A 130 -5.88 1.18 11.21
C ALA A 130 -7.35 1.30 10.83
N TYR A 131 -7.60 1.76 9.62
CA TYR A 131 -8.92 1.90 9.03
C TYR A 131 -8.98 1.24 7.66
N ASN A 132 -10.00 0.44 7.41
CA ASN A 132 -10.23 -0.18 6.12
C ASN A 132 -11.45 0.41 5.44
N THR A 133 -11.37 0.61 4.15
CA THR A 133 -12.49 1.05 3.32
C THR A 133 -12.50 0.32 1.98
N THR A 134 -13.64 0.25 1.35
CA THR A 134 -13.83 -0.31 0.01
C THR A 134 -14.29 0.77 -0.94
N GLU A 135 -13.70 0.81 -2.10
CA GLU A 135 -14.08 1.69 -3.20
C GLU A 135 -14.35 0.89 -4.47
N LEU A 136 -15.19 1.43 -5.32
CA LEU A 136 -15.34 0.95 -6.69
C LEU A 136 -14.57 1.88 -7.62
N GLY A 137 -13.74 1.31 -8.47
CA GLY A 137 -12.92 2.04 -9.43
C GLY A 137 -12.93 1.36 -10.79
N ASP A 138 -12.13 1.86 -11.71
CA ASP A 138 -12.00 1.30 -13.06
C ASP A 138 -11.15 0.04 -13.13
N LYS A 139 -10.34 -0.19 -12.09
CA LYS A 139 -9.45 -1.35 -11.96
C LYS A 139 -9.29 -1.73 -10.50
N ASP A 140 -9.00 -3.00 -10.26
CA ASP A 140 -8.55 -3.47 -8.95
C ASP A 140 -7.27 -2.76 -8.51
N GLY A 141 -7.19 -2.43 -7.23
CA GLY A 141 -6.01 -1.80 -6.65
C GLY A 141 -6.08 -1.70 -5.14
N THR A 142 -4.98 -1.24 -4.55
CA THR A 142 -4.91 -0.93 -3.12
C THR A 142 -4.27 0.44 -2.97
N ARG A 143 -4.90 1.32 -2.19
CA ARG A 143 -4.35 2.62 -1.83
C ARG A 143 -4.20 2.70 -0.32
N ILE A 144 -3.04 3.12 0.14
CA ILE A 144 -2.76 3.24 1.56
C ILE A 144 -2.45 4.71 1.85
N TYR A 145 -3.20 5.28 2.77
CA TYR A 145 -3.04 6.66 3.20
C TYR A 145 -2.56 6.70 4.64
N ILE A 146 -1.53 7.48 4.91
CA ILE A 146 -0.97 7.64 6.25
C ILE A 146 -0.95 9.13 6.58
N MET A 147 -1.54 9.47 7.70
CA MET A 147 -1.66 10.85 8.16
C MET A 147 -1.71 10.93 9.68
N GLU A 148 -1.45 12.10 10.22
CA GLU A 148 -1.66 12.38 11.64
C GLU A 148 -3.14 12.16 12.04
N LYS A 149 -3.38 11.63 13.24
CA LYS A 149 -4.75 11.34 13.73
C LYS A 149 -5.67 12.56 13.65
N GLY A 150 -5.16 13.75 13.93
CA GLY A 150 -5.95 14.97 13.87
C GLY A 150 -6.45 15.38 12.47
N ARG A 151 -5.86 14.83 11.42
CA ARG A 151 -6.26 15.08 10.03
C ARG A 151 -7.32 14.10 9.51
N PHE A 152 -7.39 12.92 10.11
CA PHE A 152 -8.18 11.81 9.57
C PHE A 152 -9.67 12.12 9.40
N ALA A 153 -10.30 12.68 10.41
CA ALA A 153 -11.74 12.98 10.36
C ALA A 153 -12.10 13.96 9.24
N GLY A 154 -11.32 15.04 9.07
CA GLY A 154 -11.52 16.01 8.00
C GLY A 154 -11.26 15.42 6.61
N TRP A 155 -10.20 14.66 6.47
CA TRP A 155 -9.87 13.98 5.22
C TRP A 155 -10.96 12.97 4.81
N LEU A 156 -11.42 12.13 5.75
CA LEU A 156 -12.47 11.14 5.52
C LEU A 156 -13.78 11.82 5.10
N SER A 157 -14.18 12.89 5.78
CA SER A 157 -15.38 13.66 5.45
C SER A 157 -15.32 14.28 4.05
N GLY A 158 -14.17 14.84 3.66
CA GLY A 158 -13.95 15.37 2.31
C GLY A 158 -14.04 14.29 1.23
N ARG A 159 -13.44 13.14 1.49
CA ARG A 159 -13.46 11.98 0.58
C ARG A 159 -14.87 11.41 0.36
N GLU A 160 -15.68 11.29 1.42
CA GLU A 160 -17.07 10.82 1.31
C GLU A 160 -17.92 11.76 0.45
N LYS A 161 -17.70 13.06 0.54
CA LYS A 161 -18.40 14.04 -0.30
C LYS A 161 -18.01 13.91 -1.78
N GLU A 162 -16.73 13.70 -2.08
CA GLU A 162 -16.25 13.47 -3.44
C GLU A 162 -16.86 12.20 -4.05
N LEU A 163 -16.88 11.10 -3.30
CA LEU A 163 -17.48 9.84 -3.76
C LEU A 163 -18.97 9.95 -4.01
N LYS A 164 -19.71 10.67 -3.17
CA LYS A 164 -21.14 10.94 -3.38
C LYS A 164 -21.39 11.79 -4.61
N SER A 165 -20.57 12.81 -4.87
CA SER A 165 -20.73 13.65 -6.07
C SER A 165 -20.50 12.88 -7.37
N ILE A 166 -19.68 11.84 -7.37
CA ILE A 166 -19.45 10.96 -8.53
C ILE A 166 -20.61 9.99 -8.71
N SER A 167 -21.24 9.49 -7.64
CA SER A 167 -22.38 8.56 -7.72
C SER A 167 -23.69 9.21 -8.13
N ASP A 168 -23.81 10.53 -8.04
CA ASP A 168 -25.01 11.28 -8.48
C ASP A 168 -25.01 11.62 -9.99
N PHE A 169 -24.02 11.16 -10.72
CA PHE A 169 -23.94 11.20 -12.17
C PHE A 169 -24.22 9.85 -12.79
#